data_b71f12a0fab6c802fc0182883ef3299d
#
_entry.id   b71f12a0fab6c802fc0182883ef3299d
#
_cell.length_a   1.000
_cell.length_b   1.000
_cell.length_c   1.000
_cell.angle_alpha   90.00
_cell.angle_beta   90.00
_cell.angle_gamma   90.00
#
_symmetry.space_group_name_H-M   'P 1'
#
loop_
_entity.id
_entity.type
_entity.pdbx_description
1 polymer ?
#
loop_
_entity_poly.entity_id
_entity_poly.type
_entity_poly.pdbx_seq_one_letter_code
_entity_poly.pdbx_strand_id
1 'polypeptide(L)'
;PGQDLLAQSISGTAALNGVKGQMPVVTAVGQADLLTSLFINQSVLAAIYSREKTGKGQKIEANLLNSVVGFHIQEVTAFLHRGSNPEKSESGIPNPWVGAPYGLYNTNDGYIAIGMNSVQRLAQIIGLKKYDSEEFASNNVIESRDEIRFDFDAVFKTRSTEDWLNILLEEDIWCSQVNTFDEMVEDPQIKHNEMIIEIEHPTIGKVKTTGFPVWFSDTPQKIYKAAPLLNEDADEIRKEFCD
;
A
#
# COMPACT_ATOMS: atom_id res chain seq x y z
N PRO A 1 -6.24 -22.06 13.91
CA PRO A 1 -7.09 -20.89 13.65
C PRO A 1 -6.26 -19.82 13.01
N GLY A 2 -6.73 -19.26 11.91
CA GLY A 2 -6.07 -18.20 11.16
C GLY A 2 -7.03 -17.05 10.95
N GLN A 3 -6.54 -15.84 11.17
CA GLN A 3 -7.25 -14.60 10.89
C GLN A 3 -6.21 -13.52 10.62
N ASP A 4 -6.52 -12.59 9.72
CA ASP A 4 -5.65 -11.49 9.31
C ASP A 4 -5.07 -10.72 10.50
N LEU A 5 -5.91 -10.26 11.44
CA LEU A 5 -5.50 -9.55 12.64
C LEU A 5 -4.44 -10.31 13.45
N LEU A 6 -4.61 -11.64 13.61
CA LEU A 6 -3.69 -12.47 14.38
C LEU A 6 -2.35 -12.64 13.65
N ALA A 7 -2.38 -12.81 12.33
CA ALA A 7 -1.18 -12.89 11.52
C ALA A 7 -0.38 -11.57 11.54
N GLN A 8 -1.04 -10.42 11.40
CA GLN A 8 -0.40 -9.10 11.53
C GLN A 8 0.21 -8.90 12.93
N SER A 9 -0.46 -9.38 13.98
CA SER A 9 0.03 -9.23 15.36
C SER A 9 1.26 -10.10 15.63
N ILE A 10 1.24 -11.38 15.22
CA ILE A 10 2.33 -12.33 15.46
C ILE A 10 3.55 -12.02 14.58
N SER A 11 3.35 -11.54 13.35
CA SER A 11 4.44 -11.23 12.41
C SER A 11 5.24 -9.99 12.74
N GLY A 12 4.79 -9.18 13.72
CA GLY A 12 5.42 -7.90 14.05
C GLY A 12 4.88 -6.69 13.28
N THR A 13 4.00 -6.88 12.27
CA THR A 13 3.41 -5.79 11.47
C THR A 13 2.77 -4.72 12.34
N ALA A 14 1.92 -5.14 13.28
CA ALA A 14 1.21 -4.20 14.16
C ALA A 14 2.18 -3.39 15.05
N ALA A 15 3.31 -3.97 15.43
CA ALA A 15 4.33 -3.29 16.23
C ALA A 15 5.11 -2.25 15.45
N LEU A 16 5.27 -2.43 14.13
CA LEU A 16 5.94 -1.47 13.24
C LEU A 16 5.07 -0.25 12.95
N ASN A 17 3.75 -0.44 12.85
CA ASN A 17 2.82 0.62 12.51
C ASN A 17 2.53 1.55 13.69
N GLY A 18 2.07 2.77 13.36
CA GLY A 18 1.68 3.79 14.34
C GLY A 18 2.84 4.63 14.86
N VAL A 19 2.60 5.34 15.94
CA VAL A 19 3.48 6.36 16.53
C VAL A 19 4.17 5.79 17.78
N LYS A 20 5.39 6.28 18.07
CA LYS A 20 6.13 5.92 19.29
C LYS A 20 5.28 6.19 20.55
N GLY A 21 5.27 5.24 21.46
CA GLY A 21 4.52 5.36 22.73
C GLY A 21 3.00 5.12 22.64
N GLN A 22 2.45 4.94 21.43
CA GLN A 22 1.05 4.60 21.24
C GLN A 22 0.84 3.09 21.09
N MET A 23 -0.42 2.65 21.22
CA MET A 23 -0.82 1.27 20.99
C MET A 23 -0.44 0.82 19.57
N PRO A 24 0.03 -0.42 19.37
CA PRO A 24 0.27 -1.00 18.04
C PRO A 24 -0.97 -0.88 17.15
N VAL A 25 -0.75 -0.69 15.86
CA VAL A 25 -1.81 -0.45 14.87
C VAL A 25 -1.74 -1.51 13.76
N VAL A 26 -2.85 -2.18 13.49
CA VAL A 26 -3.01 -3.06 12.33
C VAL A 26 -3.43 -2.26 11.10
N THR A 27 -3.12 -2.75 9.91
CA THR A 27 -3.67 -2.15 8.68
C THR A 27 -5.18 -2.40 8.58
N ALA A 28 -5.93 -1.43 8.11
CA ALA A 28 -7.38 -1.57 7.92
C ALA A 28 -7.75 -2.54 6.80
N VAL A 29 -6.83 -2.75 5.85
CA VAL A 29 -6.97 -3.74 4.77
C VAL A 29 -6.47 -5.08 5.26
N GLY A 30 -7.16 -6.18 4.91
CA GLY A 30 -6.78 -7.56 5.24
C GLY A 30 -5.46 -7.96 4.56
N GLN A 31 -4.35 -7.44 5.07
CA GLN A 31 -3.03 -7.56 4.46
C GLN A 31 -2.55 -9.02 4.38
N ALA A 32 -2.72 -9.79 5.44
CA ALA A 32 -2.29 -11.18 5.48
C ALA A 32 -3.09 -12.04 4.51
N ASP A 33 -4.39 -11.81 4.42
CA ASP A 33 -5.29 -12.54 3.51
C ASP A 33 -4.93 -12.26 2.05
N LEU A 34 -4.77 -10.98 1.69
CA LEU A 34 -4.43 -10.57 0.32
C LEU A 34 -3.04 -11.05 -0.10
N LEU A 35 -2.03 -10.90 0.76
CA LEU A 35 -0.68 -11.39 0.46
C LEU A 35 -0.65 -12.91 0.28
N THR A 36 -1.36 -13.65 1.12
CA THR A 36 -1.42 -15.11 1.00
C THR A 36 -2.09 -15.51 -0.30
N SER A 37 -3.16 -14.83 -0.70
CA SER A 37 -3.83 -15.06 -1.99
C SER A 37 -2.90 -14.82 -3.18
N LEU A 38 -2.09 -13.76 -3.15
CA LEU A 38 -1.09 -13.48 -4.19
C LEU A 38 0.01 -14.55 -4.23
N PHE A 39 0.55 -14.98 -3.07
CA PHE A 39 1.56 -16.05 -3.02
C PHE A 39 1.01 -17.39 -3.47
N ILE A 40 -0.25 -17.72 -3.14
CA ILE A 40 -0.92 -18.94 -3.64
C ILE A 40 -1.01 -18.87 -5.17
N ASN A 41 -1.50 -17.77 -5.73
CA ASN A 41 -1.64 -17.60 -7.17
C ASN A 41 -0.28 -17.76 -7.88
N GLN A 42 0.75 -17.08 -7.41
CA GLN A 42 2.11 -17.18 -7.96
C GLN A 42 2.65 -18.63 -7.88
N SER A 43 2.44 -19.32 -6.74
CA SER A 43 2.90 -20.67 -6.51
C SER A 43 2.18 -21.68 -7.39
N VAL A 44 0.87 -21.52 -7.61
CA VAL A 44 0.08 -22.36 -8.51
C VAL A 44 0.58 -22.23 -9.95
N LEU A 45 0.80 -20.99 -10.44
CA LEU A 45 1.35 -20.77 -11.79
C LEU A 45 2.74 -21.39 -11.95
N ALA A 46 3.61 -21.25 -10.95
CA ALA A 46 4.93 -21.88 -10.95
C ALA A 46 4.86 -23.42 -10.95
N ALA A 47 3.91 -24.00 -10.19
CA ALA A 47 3.71 -25.44 -10.16
C ALA A 47 3.13 -25.99 -11.47
N ILE A 48 2.21 -25.26 -12.11
CA ILE A 48 1.69 -25.60 -13.44
C ILE A 48 2.82 -25.58 -14.47
N TYR A 49 3.63 -24.52 -14.47
CA TYR A 49 4.79 -24.43 -15.37
C TYR A 49 5.79 -25.59 -15.15
N SER A 50 6.08 -25.92 -13.88
CA SER A 50 6.93 -27.07 -13.55
C SER A 50 6.33 -28.37 -14.05
N ARG A 51 5.01 -28.57 -13.88
CA ARG A 51 4.29 -29.75 -14.37
C ARG A 51 4.39 -29.91 -15.88
N GLU A 52 4.24 -28.82 -16.63
CA GLU A 52 4.41 -28.83 -18.10
C GLU A 52 5.83 -29.24 -18.54
N LYS A 53 6.85 -28.96 -17.73
CA LYS A 53 8.24 -29.36 -18.03
C LYS A 53 8.59 -30.76 -17.56
N THR A 54 8.03 -31.22 -16.45
CA THR A 54 8.46 -32.45 -15.77
C THR A 54 7.44 -33.59 -15.85
N GLY A 55 6.20 -33.30 -16.23
CA GLY A 55 5.06 -34.22 -16.18
C GLY A 55 4.57 -34.54 -14.76
N LYS A 56 5.12 -33.89 -13.72
CA LYS A 56 4.81 -34.21 -12.31
C LYS A 56 4.15 -33.03 -11.60
N GLY A 57 2.98 -33.27 -11.00
CA GLY A 57 2.34 -32.35 -10.08
C GLY A 57 3.02 -32.31 -8.71
N GLN A 58 2.68 -31.32 -7.89
CA GLN A 58 3.19 -31.18 -6.52
C GLN A 58 2.16 -30.56 -5.60
N LYS A 59 2.25 -30.84 -4.31
CA LYS A 59 1.48 -30.19 -3.26
C LYS A 59 2.07 -28.81 -2.97
N ILE A 60 1.21 -27.82 -2.78
CA ILE A 60 1.57 -26.47 -2.35
C ILE A 60 0.92 -26.22 -0.99
N GLU A 61 1.68 -25.69 -0.04
CA GLU A 61 1.20 -25.28 1.28
C GLU A 61 1.54 -23.82 1.50
N ALA A 62 0.53 -23.01 1.84
CA ALA A 62 0.65 -21.60 2.17
C ALA A 62 -0.14 -21.30 3.44
N ASN A 63 0.29 -20.29 4.20
CA ASN A 63 -0.44 -19.82 5.37
C ASN A 63 -0.21 -18.31 5.57
N LEU A 64 -1.13 -17.68 6.29
CA LEU A 64 -1.14 -16.24 6.52
C LEU A 64 0.15 -15.73 7.17
N LEU A 65 0.60 -16.39 8.23
CA LEU A 65 1.77 -15.95 8.98
C LEU A 65 3.04 -15.95 8.14
N ASN A 66 3.32 -17.05 7.44
CA ASN A 66 4.52 -17.16 6.60
C ASN A 66 4.49 -16.13 5.45
N SER A 67 3.32 -15.88 4.90
CA SER A 67 3.13 -14.90 3.83
C SER A 67 3.47 -13.48 4.30
N VAL A 68 3.00 -13.08 5.47
CA VAL A 68 3.32 -11.75 6.02
C VAL A 68 4.80 -11.66 6.41
N VAL A 69 5.37 -12.66 7.07
CA VAL A 69 6.81 -12.66 7.42
C VAL A 69 7.69 -12.62 6.17
N GLY A 70 7.34 -13.38 5.12
CA GLY A 70 8.04 -13.35 3.84
C GLY A 70 7.93 -12.01 3.12
N PHE A 71 6.81 -11.31 3.23
CA PHE A 71 6.63 -9.97 2.68
C PHE A 71 7.50 -8.92 3.41
N HIS A 72 7.72 -9.09 4.70
CA HIS A 72 8.58 -8.22 5.53
C HIS A 72 10.08 -8.52 5.40
N ILE A 73 10.53 -8.98 4.25
CA ILE A 73 11.92 -9.38 4.05
C ILE A 73 12.92 -8.28 4.44
N GLN A 74 12.64 -7.03 4.11
CA GLN A 74 13.48 -5.88 4.42
C GLN A 74 13.55 -5.65 5.93
N GLU A 75 12.40 -5.58 6.59
CA GLU A 75 12.24 -5.28 8.01
C GLU A 75 12.85 -6.38 8.89
N VAL A 76 12.52 -7.62 8.56
CA VAL A 76 13.07 -8.81 9.26
C VAL A 76 14.58 -8.90 9.07
N THR A 77 15.08 -8.70 7.85
CA THR A 77 16.53 -8.74 7.58
C THR A 77 17.25 -7.63 8.34
N ALA A 78 16.71 -6.41 8.35
CA ALA A 78 17.28 -5.30 9.10
C ALA A 78 17.34 -5.60 10.61
N PHE A 79 16.28 -6.15 11.18
CA PHE A 79 16.23 -6.58 12.59
C PHE A 79 17.28 -7.66 12.88
N LEU A 80 17.34 -8.72 12.08
CA LEU A 80 18.27 -9.83 12.29
C LEU A 80 19.74 -9.40 12.27
N HIS A 81 20.10 -8.39 11.47
CA HIS A 81 21.48 -7.88 11.39
C HIS A 81 21.79 -6.83 12.45
N ARG A 82 20.82 -6.01 12.85
CA ARG A 82 21.03 -4.98 13.88
C ARG A 82 20.88 -5.50 15.31
N GLY A 83 20.12 -6.58 15.50
CA GLY A 83 19.87 -7.17 16.82
C GLY A 83 18.93 -6.34 17.71
N SER A 84 18.26 -5.33 17.16
CA SER A 84 17.35 -4.44 17.90
C SER A 84 16.13 -4.07 17.07
N ASN A 85 14.99 -3.90 17.76
CA ASN A 85 13.79 -3.39 17.12
C ASN A 85 14.00 -1.97 16.58
N PRO A 86 13.39 -1.63 15.44
CA PRO A 86 13.43 -0.27 14.93
C PRO A 86 12.68 0.69 15.85
N GLU A 87 13.19 1.89 15.99
CA GLU A 87 12.54 2.94 16.78
C GLU A 87 11.53 3.69 15.93
N LYS A 88 10.26 3.66 16.34
CA LYS A 88 9.20 4.42 15.67
C LYS A 88 9.39 5.92 15.88
N SER A 89 8.93 6.72 14.93
CA SER A 89 8.89 8.18 15.00
C SER A 89 7.83 8.65 16.02
N GLU A 90 8.11 9.74 16.70
CA GLU A 90 7.15 10.43 17.57
C GLU A 90 6.17 11.29 16.76
N SER A 91 6.57 11.72 15.57
CA SER A 91 5.79 12.58 14.68
C SER A 91 4.90 11.82 13.68
N GLY A 92 4.95 10.48 13.67
CA GLY A 92 4.12 9.65 12.79
C GLY A 92 4.71 9.42 11.39
N ILE A 93 6.03 9.50 11.24
CA ILE A 93 6.68 9.02 10.00
C ILE A 93 6.42 7.51 9.89
N PRO A 94 5.82 7.03 8.79
CA PRO A 94 5.23 5.69 8.74
C PRO A 94 6.26 4.55 8.71
N ASN A 95 7.50 4.81 8.27
CA ASN A 95 8.55 3.80 8.18
C ASN A 95 9.69 4.13 9.15
N PRO A 96 10.05 3.24 10.08
CA PRO A 96 11.06 3.51 11.10
C PRO A 96 12.50 3.67 10.54
N TRP A 97 12.77 3.23 9.34
CA TRP A 97 14.07 3.38 8.67
C TRP A 97 14.13 4.54 7.68
N VAL A 98 13.04 5.27 7.52
CA VAL A 98 12.96 6.44 6.65
C VAL A 98 12.91 7.70 7.51
N GLY A 99 13.69 8.70 7.11
CA GLY A 99 13.75 10.01 7.76
C GLY A 99 12.77 11.02 7.14
N ALA A 100 12.86 12.26 7.62
CA ALA A 100 12.19 13.38 6.99
C ALA A 100 12.76 13.65 5.58
N PRO A 101 11.97 14.22 4.66
CA PRO A 101 10.62 14.73 4.85
C PRO A 101 9.50 13.71 4.56
N TYR A 102 9.83 12.41 4.42
CA TYR A 102 8.87 11.38 4.09
C TYR A 102 7.72 11.30 5.11
N GLY A 103 6.47 11.42 4.65
CA GLY A 103 5.30 11.29 5.53
C GLY A 103 4.07 12.04 5.05
N LEU A 104 3.04 12.02 5.91
CA LEU A 104 1.80 12.77 5.70
C LEU A 104 1.82 14.05 6.53
N TYR A 105 1.37 15.14 5.96
CA TYR A 105 1.33 16.46 6.59
C TYR A 105 -0.08 17.02 6.55
N ASN A 106 -0.49 17.73 7.62
CA ASN A 106 -1.75 18.44 7.63
C ASN A 106 -1.65 19.70 6.74
N THR A 107 -2.68 19.96 5.96
CA THR A 107 -2.93 21.23 5.31
C THR A 107 -4.08 21.95 6.02
N ASN A 108 -4.52 23.12 5.55
CA ASN A 108 -5.65 23.80 6.19
C ASN A 108 -7.02 23.14 5.91
N ASP A 109 -7.09 22.28 4.90
CA ASP A 109 -8.33 21.64 4.41
C ASP A 109 -8.24 20.12 4.25
N GLY A 110 -7.07 19.51 4.53
CA GLY A 110 -6.88 18.07 4.35
C GLY A 110 -5.47 17.60 4.68
N TYR A 111 -4.90 16.75 3.84
CA TYR A 111 -3.58 16.18 4.04
C TYR A 111 -2.81 16.08 2.72
N ILE A 112 -1.50 16.30 2.81
CA ILE A 112 -0.56 16.08 1.70
C ILE A 112 0.46 15.00 2.09
N ALA A 113 0.74 14.09 1.16
CA ALA A 113 1.81 13.11 1.25
C ALA A 113 3.07 13.67 0.59
N ILE A 114 4.20 13.58 1.27
CA ILE A 114 5.52 13.96 0.73
C ILE A 114 6.36 12.68 0.62
N GLY A 115 6.89 12.42 -0.57
CA GLY A 115 7.81 11.33 -0.83
C GLY A 115 9.23 11.62 -0.31
N MET A 116 10.19 10.78 -0.74
CA MET A 116 11.61 11.00 -0.41
C MET A 116 12.17 12.15 -1.25
N ASN A 117 12.32 13.31 -0.60
CA ASN A 117 12.89 14.53 -1.18
C ASN A 117 14.02 15.06 -0.29
N SER A 118 14.88 15.93 -0.84
CA SER A 118 15.86 16.66 -0.02
C SER A 118 15.13 17.56 0.98
N VAL A 119 15.49 17.44 2.26
CA VAL A 119 14.94 18.32 3.31
C VAL A 119 15.29 19.77 3.03
N GLN A 120 16.55 20.07 2.65
CA GLN A 120 17.01 21.40 2.29
C GLN A 120 16.17 21.98 1.14
N ARG A 121 16.02 21.24 0.05
CA ARG A 121 15.27 21.70 -1.12
C ARG A 121 13.82 22.03 -0.76
N LEU A 122 13.17 21.14 -0.04
CA LEU A 122 11.78 21.36 0.38
C LEU A 122 11.69 22.56 1.33
N ALA A 123 12.62 22.70 2.28
CA ALA A 123 12.66 23.84 3.19
C ALA A 123 12.82 25.18 2.47
N GLN A 124 13.64 25.26 1.42
CA GLN A 124 13.77 26.44 0.57
C GLN A 124 12.44 26.81 -0.08
N ILE A 125 11.74 25.83 -0.67
CA ILE A 125 10.46 26.04 -1.35
C ILE A 125 9.38 26.53 -0.38
N ILE A 126 9.28 25.92 0.81
CA ILE A 126 8.26 26.27 1.81
C ILE A 126 8.68 27.44 2.72
N GLY A 127 9.89 27.99 2.54
CA GLY A 127 10.36 29.17 3.25
C GLY A 127 10.92 28.93 4.67
N LEU A 128 11.33 27.71 5.00
CA LEU A 128 11.91 27.32 6.29
C LEU A 128 13.44 27.43 6.30
N LYS A 129 13.97 28.63 6.56
CA LYS A 129 15.42 28.92 6.56
C LYS A 129 16.25 28.05 7.53
N LYS A 130 15.62 27.50 8.58
CA LYS A 130 16.26 26.67 9.59
C LYS A 130 16.94 25.43 8.97
N TYR A 131 16.39 24.90 7.89
CA TYR A 131 16.86 23.69 7.21
C TYR A 131 17.55 23.97 5.87
N ASP A 132 17.87 25.23 5.57
CA ASP A 132 18.55 25.66 4.35
C ASP A 132 20.08 25.59 4.51
N SER A 133 20.62 24.37 4.77
CA SER A 133 22.06 24.12 4.83
C SER A 133 22.39 22.74 4.26
N GLU A 134 23.64 22.55 3.84
CA GLU A 134 24.14 21.29 3.27
C GLU A 134 23.93 20.08 4.21
N GLU A 135 23.86 20.28 5.50
CA GLU A 135 23.56 19.27 6.49
C GLU A 135 22.22 18.55 6.20
N PHE A 136 21.26 19.30 5.63
CA PHE A 136 19.93 18.81 5.30
C PHE A 136 19.72 18.49 3.80
N ALA A 137 20.81 18.42 3.03
CA ALA A 137 20.72 18.09 1.59
C ALA A 137 20.25 16.65 1.32
N SER A 138 20.35 15.75 2.32
CA SER A 138 19.89 14.38 2.23
C SER A 138 18.36 14.27 2.09
N ASN A 139 17.91 13.24 1.38
CA ASN A 139 16.51 12.84 1.30
C ASN A 139 16.10 11.84 2.41
N ASN A 140 16.97 11.56 3.36
CA ASN A 140 16.76 10.61 4.46
C ASN A 140 17.42 11.07 5.75
N VAL A 141 16.93 12.17 6.31
CA VAL A 141 17.42 12.71 7.60
C VAL A 141 16.68 12.01 8.75
N ILE A 142 17.37 11.09 9.44
CA ILE A 142 16.77 10.26 10.49
C ILE A 142 16.88 10.90 11.88
N GLU A 143 18.04 11.46 12.22
CA GLU A 143 18.31 11.94 13.60
C GLU A 143 17.37 13.06 14.04
N SER A 144 17.08 14.01 13.15
CA SER A 144 16.18 15.15 13.42
C SER A 144 14.81 14.98 12.79
N ARG A 145 14.43 13.78 12.40
CA ARG A 145 13.22 13.53 11.60
C ARG A 145 11.93 14.03 12.24
N ASP A 146 11.79 13.87 13.54
CA ASP A 146 10.57 14.28 14.25
C ASP A 146 10.47 15.81 14.35
N GLU A 147 11.56 16.50 14.62
CA GLU A 147 11.62 17.96 14.66
C GLU A 147 11.30 18.56 13.27
N ILE A 148 11.97 18.06 12.22
CA ILE A 148 11.72 18.49 10.84
C ILE A 148 10.25 18.27 10.47
N ARG A 149 9.71 17.09 10.80
CA ARG A 149 8.31 16.74 10.52
C ARG A 149 7.34 17.71 11.19
N PHE A 150 7.56 18.07 12.46
CA PHE A 150 6.71 19.01 13.18
C PHE A 150 6.80 20.45 12.60
N ASP A 151 8.00 20.90 12.28
CA ASP A 151 8.20 22.24 11.70
C ASP A 151 7.57 22.34 10.30
N PHE A 152 7.71 21.31 9.48
CA PHE A 152 7.08 21.26 8.16
C PHE A 152 5.57 21.19 8.25
N ASP A 153 5.01 20.41 9.17
CA ASP A 153 3.57 20.34 9.42
C ASP A 153 2.97 21.72 9.81
N ALA A 154 3.69 22.48 10.60
CA ALA A 154 3.26 23.83 10.96
C ALA A 154 3.17 24.76 9.73
N VAL A 155 4.08 24.63 8.76
CA VAL A 155 4.05 25.40 7.51
C VAL A 155 2.96 24.88 6.58
N PHE A 156 2.84 23.57 6.39
CA PHE A 156 1.84 23.00 5.49
C PHE A 156 0.41 23.34 5.89
N LYS A 157 0.11 23.50 7.17
CA LYS A 157 -1.19 23.99 7.70
C LYS A 157 -1.57 25.40 7.25
N THR A 158 -0.66 26.18 6.70
CA THR A 158 -0.93 27.58 6.33
C THR A 158 -1.65 27.76 4.99
N ARG A 159 -1.74 26.72 4.17
CA ARG A 159 -2.37 26.75 2.85
C ARG A 159 -3.23 25.52 2.61
N SER A 160 -4.04 25.57 1.53
CA SER A 160 -4.82 24.43 1.05
C SER A 160 -3.94 23.33 0.46
N THR A 161 -4.48 22.12 0.39
CA THR A 161 -3.82 20.99 -0.29
C THR A 161 -3.53 21.34 -1.75
N GLU A 162 -4.51 21.93 -2.45
CA GLU A 162 -4.38 22.33 -3.85
C GLU A 162 -3.27 23.37 -4.06
N ASP A 163 -3.21 24.42 -3.22
CA ASP A 163 -2.15 25.43 -3.29
C ASP A 163 -0.76 24.82 -3.13
N TRP A 164 -0.60 23.88 -2.16
CA TRP A 164 0.67 23.21 -1.95
C TRP A 164 1.04 22.27 -3.10
N LEU A 165 0.08 21.54 -3.65
CA LEU A 165 0.34 20.67 -4.82
C LEU A 165 0.81 21.49 -6.01
N ASN A 166 0.17 22.62 -6.30
CA ASN A 166 0.59 23.50 -7.40
C ASN A 166 2.03 23.99 -7.22
N ILE A 167 2.40 24.45 -6.02
CA ILE A 167 3.76 24.91 -5.71
C ILE A 167 4.78 23.78 -5.81
N LEU A 168 4.49 22.63 -5.21
CA LEU A 168 5.46 21.54 -5.05
C LEU A 168 5.67 20.76 -6.36
N LEU A 169 4.63 20.56 -7.15
CA LEU A 169 4.73 19.86 -8.44
C LEU A 169 5.49 20.67 -9.49
N GLU A 170 5.35 22.01 -9.50
CA GLU A 170 6.16 22.90 -10.34
C GLU A 170 7.66 22.80 -10.03
N GLU A 171 8.01 22.48 -8.79
CA GLU A 171 9.39 22.31 -8.30
C GLU A 171 9.88 20.83 -8.34
N ASP A 172 9.15 19.95 -9.01
CA ASP A 172 9.45 18.49 -9.12
C ASP A 172 9.59 17.80 -7.75
N ILE A 173 8.81 18.23 -6.76
CA ILE A 173 8.73 17.56 -5.45
C ILE A 173 7.72 16.43 -5.52
N TRP A 174 8.12 15.24 -5.09
CA TRP A 174 7.26 14.07 -5.06
C TRP A 174 6.21 14.19 -3.96
N CYS A 175 5.02 14.56 -4.36
CA CYS A 175 3.89 14.77 -3.44
C CYS A 175 2.55 14.37 -4.08
N SER A 176 1.56 14.13 -3.24
CA SER A 176 0.18 13.89 -3.64
C SER A 176 -0.78 14.30 -2.53
N GLN A 177 -2.04 14.57 -2.85
CA GLN A 177 -3.07 14.63 -1.84
C GLN A 177 -3.35 13.24 -1.24
N VAL A 178 -3.96 13.20 -0.07
CA VAL A 178 -4.45 11.97 0.56
C VAL A 178 -5.94 11.89 0.31
N ASN A 179 -6.35 11.02 -0.61
CA ASN A 179 -7.74 10.87 -1.01
C ASN A 179 -8.55 10.02 -0.02
N THR A 180 -9.78 10.39 0.17
CA THR A 180 -10.85 9.50 0.64
C THR A 180 -11.32 8.57 -0.51
N PHE A 181 -12.18 7.58 -0.25
CA PHE A 181 -12.64 6.68 -1.32
C PHE A 181 -13.51 7.39 -2.36
N ASP A 182 -14.32 8.35 -1.96
CA ASP A 182 -15.13 9.17 -2.86
C ASP A 182 -14.27 10.10 -3.73
N GLU A 183 -13.19 10.64 -3.21
CA GLU A 183 -12.21 11.39 -4.01
C GLU A 183 -11.39 10.47 -4.93
N MET A 184 -10.97 9.31 -4.43
CA MET A 184 -10.21 8.33 -5.21
C MET A 184 -10.96 7.87 -6.46
N VAL A 185 -12.26 7.59 -6.39
CA VAL A 185 -13.02 7.15 -7.58
C VAL A 185 -13.19 8.24 -8.63
N GLU A 186 -13.01 9.52 -8.25
CA GLU A 186 -13.04 10.67 -9.15
C GLU A 186 -11.66 11.05 -9.69
N ASP A 187 -10.59 10.51 -9.14
CA ASP A 187 -9.21 10.79 -9.53
C ASP A 187 -8.97 10.51 -11.02
N PRO A 188 -8.37 11.45 -11.79
CA PRO A 188 -8.14 11.27 -13.23
C PRO A 188 -7.29 10.06 -13.59
N GLN A 189 -6.29 9.71 -12.76
CA GLN A 189 -5.43 8.55 -13.01
C GLN A 189 -6.16 7.23 -12.76
N ILE A 190 -7.00 7.17 -11.72
CA ILE A 190 -7.85 6.00 -11.43
C ILE A 190 -8.85 5.77 -12.56
N LYS A 191 -9.46 6.84 -13.10
CA LYS A 191 -10.35 6.78 -14.26
C LYS A 191 -9.60 6.37 -15.53
N HIS A 192 -8.44 6.96 -15.81
CA HIS A 192 -7.62 6.60 -16.95
C HIS A 192 -7.19 5.12 -16.94
N ASN A 193 -6.89 4.59 -15.76
CA ASN A 193 -6.51 3.20 -15.57
C ASN A 193 -7.70 2.25 -15.53
N GLU A 194 -8.93 2.74 -15.70
CA GLU A 194 -10.18 1.93 -15.66
C GLU A 194 -10.28 1.07 -14.39
N MET A 195 -9.82 1.62 -13.25
CA MET A 195 -9.81 0.88 -11.99
C MET A 195 -11.18 0.79 -11.32
N ILE A 196 -12.19 1.49 -11.84
CA ILE A 196 -13.60 1.32 -11.46
C ILE A 196 -14.37 0.94 -12.71
N ILE A 197 -14.95 -0.26 -12.69
CA ILE A 197 -15.73 -0.80 -13.81
C ILE A 197 -17.16 -1.09 -13.39
N GLU A 198 -18.05 -1.16 -14.36
CA GLU A 198 -19.46 -1.50 -14.17
C GLU A 198 -19.73 -2.84 -14.84
N ILE A 199 -20.40 -3.74 -14.13
CA ILE A 199 -20.84 -5.05 -14.63
C ILE A 199 -22.35 -5.17 -14.50
N GLU A 200 -23.01 -5.83 -15.46
CA GLU A 200 -24.44 -6.13 -15.39
C GLU A 200 -24.65 -7.42 -14.60
N HIS A 201 -25.37 -7.32 -13.49
CA HIS A 201 -25.75 -8.47 -12.67
C HIS A 201 -27.21 -8.84 -12.93
N PRO A 202 -27.57 -10.11 -13.14
CA PRO A 202 -28.89 -10.52 -13.65
C PRO A 202 -30.05 -10.16 -12.73
N THR A 203 -29.82 -9.98 -11.43
CA THR A 203 -30.90 -9.71 -10.46
C THR A 203 -30.87 -8.32 -9.85
N ILE A 204 -29.72 -7.68 -9.76
CA ILE A 204 -29.56 -6.36 -9.11
C ILE A 204 -29.14 -5.26 -10.09
N GLY A 205 -29.04 -5.57 -11.39
CA GLY A 205 -28.67 -4.62 -12.43
C GLY A 205 -27.20 -4.22 -12.37
N LYS A 206 -26.90 -2.96 -12.65
CA LYS A 206 -25.54 -2.44 -12.72
C LYS A 206 -24.84 -2.41 -11.36
N VAL A 207 -23.67 -3.07 -11.28
CA VAL A 207 -22.83 -3.13 -10.08
C VAL A 207 -21.46 -2.56 -10.42
N LYS A 208 -20.99 -1.62 -9.62
CA LYS A 208 -19.60 -1.12 -9.72
C LYS A 208 -18.67 -1.99 -8.88
N THR A 209 -17.48 -2.26 -9.44
CA THR A 209 -16.41 -3.00 -8.76
C THR A 209 -15.04 -2.48 -9.21
N THR A 210 -13.98 -3.00 -8.62
CA THR A 210 -12.61 -2.68 -9.04
C THR A 210 -12.30 -3.31 -10.39
N GLY A 211 -11.56 -2.59 -11.23
CA GLY A 211 -11.00 -3.08 -12.49
C GLY A 211 -9.81 -4.02 -12.29
N PHE A 212 -9.10 -4.28 -13.37
CA PHE A 212 -7.94 -5.15 -13.36
C PHE A 212 -6.65 -4.34 -13.13
N PRO A 213 -5.79 -4.74 -12.18
CA PRO A 213 -4.57 -3.99 -11.88
C PRO A 213 -3.41 -4.26 -12.85
N VAL A 214 -3.56 -5.17 -13.80
CA VAL A 214 -2.55 -5.58 -14.78
C VAL A 214 -3.18 -5.72 -16.15
N TRP A 215 -2.48 -5.33 -17.22
CA TRP A 215 -2.93 -5.49 -18.61
C TRP A 215 -2.03 -6.45 -19.37
N PHE A 216 -2.65 -7.31 -20.18
CA PHE A 216 -1.96 -8.17 -21.13
C PHE A 216 -2.25 -7.72 -22.56
N SER A 217 -1.22 -7.51 -23.38
CA SER A 217 -1.35 -7.04 -24.75
C SER A 217 -2.14 -8.00 -25.65
N ASP A 218 -1.89 -9.30 -25.49
CA ASP A 218 -2.42 -10.33 -26.38
C ASP A 218 -3.61 -11.09 -25.79
N THR A 219 -3.72 -11.11 -24.49
CA THR A 219 -4.80 -11.79 -23.73
C THR A 219 -5.43 -10.85 -22.71
N PRO A 220 -6.10 -9.77 -23.16
CA PRO A 220 -6.68 -8.80 -22.23
C PRO A 220 -7.71 -9.45 -21.31
N GLN A 221 -7.70 -9.02 -20.07
CA GLN A 221 -8.65 -9.51 -19.06
C GLN A 221 -10.08 -9.15 -19.47
N LYS A 222 -11.02 -10.06 -19.16
CA LYS A 222 -12.44 -9.88 -19.41
C LYS A 222 -13.24 -10.41 -18.22
N ILE A 223 -14.35 -9.74 -17.94
CA ILE A 223 -15.38 -10.29 -17.07
C ILE A 223 -16.29 -11.15 -17.94
N TYR A 224 -16.29 -12.45 -17.69
CA TYR A 224 -17.08 -13.42 -18.45
C TYR A 224 -18.49 -13.58 -17.86
N LYS A 225 -18.63 -13.39 -16.54
CA LYS A 225 -19.87 -13.59 -15.81
C LYS A 225 -19.87 -12.71 -14.56
N ALA A 226 -21.04 -12.21 -14.18
CA ALA A 226 -21.22 -11.59 -12.87
C ALA A 226 -21.09 -12.63 -11.75
N ALA A 227 -21.02 -12.17 -10.49
CA ALA A 227 -21.04 -13.08 -9.36
C ALA A 227 -22.28 -14.00 -9.41
N PRO A 228 -22.12 -15.33 -9.28
CA PRO A 228 -23.25 -16.25 -9.39
C PRO A 228 -24.21 -16.14 -8.20
N LEU A 229 -25.47 -16.42 -8.42
CA LEU A 229 -26.43 -16.63 -7.34
C LEU A 229 -26.14 -17.94 -6.60
N LEU A 230 -26.64 -18.06 -5.37
CA LEU A 230 -26.49 -19.28 -4.59
C LEU A 230 -26.99 -20.50 -5.40
N ASN A 231 -26.11 -21.47 -5.60
CA ASN A 231 -26.39 -22.74 -6.30
C ASN A 231 -26.65 -22.59 -7.82
N GLU A 232 -26.38 -21.45 -8.43
CA GLU A 232 -26.67 -21.18 -9.85
C GLU A 232 -25.95 -22.16 -10.80
N ASP A 233 -24.67 -22.48 -10.52
CA ASP A 233 -23.83 -23.32 -11.37
C ASP A 233 -23.76 -24.78 -10.90
N ALA A 234 -24.54 -25.20 -9.90
CA ALA A 234 -24.40 -26.49 -9.25
C ALA A 234 -24.63 -27.70 -10.20
N ASP A 235 -25.60 -27.61 -11.07
CA ASP A 235 -25.92 -28.73 -11.99
C ASP A 235 -24.88 -28.86 -13.09
N GLU A 236 -24.35 -27.73 -13.58
CA GLU A 236 -23.25 -27.71 -14.55
C GLU A 236 -21.98 -28.32 -13.95
N ILE A 237 -21.60 -27.89 -12.73
CA ILE A 237 -20.43 -28.41 -12.02
C ILE A 237 -20.57 -29.92 -11.74
N ARG A 238 -21.74 -30.38 -11.32
CA ARG A 238 -21.97 -31.83 -11.09
C ARG A 238 -21.81 -32.63 -12.37
N LYS A 239 -22.38 -32.16 -13.47
CA LYS A 239 -22.28 -32.82 -14.77
C LYS A 239 -20.85 -32.86 -15.30
N GLU A 240 -20.04 -31.82 -15.05
CA GLU A 240 -18.65 -31.76 -15.54
C GLU A 240 -17.69 -32.59 -14.71
N PHE A 241 -17.87 -32.68 -13.38
CA PHE A 241 -16.87 -33.23 -12.47
C PHE A 241 -17.34 -34.46 -11.66
N CYS A 242 -18.63 -34.78 -11.67
CA CYS A 242 -19.16 -35.89 -10.84
C CYS A 242 -19.85 -37.00 -11.64
N ASP A 243 -20.22 -36.77 -12.90
CA ASP A 243 -20.75 -37.78 -13.84
C ASP A 243 -19.63 -38.32 -14.76
#